data_7e1567e369e29b1fe34d709fd6fc4d5d
#
_entry.id   7e1567e369e29b1fe34d709fd6fc4d5d
#
_cell.length_a   1.000
_cell.length_b   1.000
_cell.length_c   1.000
_cell.angle_alpha   90.00
_cell.angle_beta   90.00
_cell.angle_gamma   90.00
#
_symmetry.space_group_name_H-M   'P 1'
#
loop_
_entity.id
_entity.type
_entity.pdbx_description
1 polymer ?
#
loop_
_entity_poly.entity_id
_entity_poly.type
_entity_poly.pdbx_seq_one_letter_code
_entity_poly.pdbx_strand_id
1 'polypeptide(L)'
;VELVKSPLRVRTVQAARGAGADPSTLDVLTAGEVDPATLTPGKLDARWGVAEAQCVQQAVAVAQAGEVQGIVSAPLNKETFHMAGYTAMDDMTYFQECFGAGDAYQVGEVAGLWTTPVTFHVPFRQIPDLITQEAVLHKIRTLHRVMSAAQVSPLKIGVAALNVHAGEGGMFGREELDVIGPAIQQA
;
A
#
# COMPACT_ATOMS: atom_id res chain seq x y z
N VAL A 1 -6.44 13.86 -19.78
CA VAL A 1 -6.15 15.25 -20.12
C VAL A 1 -7.40 15.90 -20.73
N GLU A 2 -7.96 15.38 -21.83
CA GLU A 2 -9.14 15.95 -22.49
C GLU A 2 -10.41 15.90 -21.63
N LEU A 3 -10.70 14.76 -21.00
CA LEU A 3 -11.87 14.56 -20.13
C LEU A 3 -11.94 15.56 -18.97
N VAL A 4 -10.79 15.88 -18.36
CA VAL A 4 -10.69 16.81 -17.23
C VAL A 4 -10.28 18.22 -17.66
N LYS A 5 -10.23 18.49 -18.97
CA LYS A 5 -9.81 19.78 -19.55
C LYS A 5 -8.48 20.28 -18.96
N SER A 6 -7.54 19.38 -18.71
CA SER A 6 -6.23 19.73 -18.19
C SER A 6 -5.41 20.46 -19.26
N PRO A 7 -4.66 21.51 -18.90
CA PRO A 7 -3.77 22.22 -19.83
C PRO A 7 -2.48 21.45 -20.13
N LEU A 8 -2.25 20.31 -19.48
CA LEU A 8 -1.02 19.54 -19.66
C LEU A 8 -0.93 18.94 -21.08
N ARG A 9 0.25 19.01 -21.66
CA ARG A 9 0.59 18.25 -22.87
C ARG A 9 0.97 16.83 -22.50
N VAL A 10 0.53 15.85 -23.27
CA VAL A 10 0.95 14.46 -23.11
C VAL A 10 2.14 14.19 -24.02
N ARG A 11 3.21 13.61 -23.48
CA ARG A 11 4.36 13.14 -24.24
C ARG A 11 4.61 11.67 -23.93
N THR A 12 4.58 10.83 -24.95
CA THR A 12 4.96 9.41 -24.79
C THR A 12 6.48 9.28 -24.68
N VAL A 13 6.95 8.55 -23.68
CA VAL A 13 8.37 8.22 -23.48
C VAL A 13 8.58 6.70 -23.57
N GLN A 14 9.78 6.29 -23.98
CA GLN A 14 10.12 4.87 -24.12
C GLN A 14 10.74 4.26 -22.85
N ALA A 15 11.19 5.10 -21.92
CA ALA A 15 11.78 4.71 -20.66
C ALA A 15 11.55 5.80 -19.61
N ALA A 16 11.52 5.44 -18.33
CA ALA A 16 11.36 6.40 -17.24
C ALA A 16 12.47 7.46 -17.21
N ARG A 17 13.70 7.07 -17.56
CA ARG A 17 14.85 8.01 -17.70
C ARG A 17 14.65 9.08 -18.77
N GLY A 18 13.74 8.88 -19.71
CA GLY A 18 13.38 9.87 -20.72
C GLY A 18 12.39 10.91 -20.25
N ALA A 19 11.84 10.76 -19.05
CA ALA A 19 10.93 11.71 -18.46
C ALA A 19 11.66 13.00 -18.07
N GLY A 20 11.00 14.13 -18.30
CA GLY A 20 11.53 15.46 -17.99
C GLY A 20 10.84 16.11 -16.80
N ALA A 21 11.39 17.25 -16.38
CA ALA A 21 10.85 18.05 -15.28
C ALA A 21 9.97 19.22 -15.75
N ASP A 22 9.44 19.17 -16.98
CA ASP A 22 8.56 20.23 -17.49
C ASP A 22 7.17 20.13 -16.83
N PRO A 23 6.78 21.09 -15.96
CA PRO A 23 5.52 21.02 -15.22
C PRO A 23 4.28 21.18 -16.14
N SER A 24 4.45 21.56 -17.39
CA SER A 24 3.38 21.65 -18.38
C SER A 24 3.20 20.37 -19.20
N THR A 25 4.02 19.37 -18.97
CA THR A 25 4.05 18.12 -19.74
C THR A 25 3.87 16.91 -18.83
N LEU A 26 2.95 16.03 -19.22
CA LEU A 26 2.75 14.72 -18.62
C LEU A 26 3.47 13.69 -19.48
N ASP A 27 4.57 13.15 -18.97
CA ASP A 27 5.27 12.05 -19.60
C ASP A 27 4.55 10.73 -19.32
N VAL A 28 4.27 9.97 -20.36
CA VAL A 28 3.54 8.70 -20.29
C VAL A 28 4.38 7.58 -20.86
N LEU A 29 4.72 6.61 -20.04
CA LEU A 29 5.32 5.35 -20.47
C LEU A 29 4.20 4.37 -20.80
N THR A 30 4.17 3.85 -22.02
CA THR A 30 3.14 2.89 -22.44
C THR A 30 3.35 1.55 -21.74
N ALA A 31 2.34 1.05 -21.04
CA ALA A 31 2.40 -0.19 -20.29
C ALA A 31 1.58 -1.34 -20.90
N GLY A 32 0.84 -1.10 -21.96
CA GLY A 32 0.02 -2.11 -22.63
C GLY A 32 -0.72 -1.54 -23.83
N GLU A 33 -1.39 -2.42 -24.55
CA GLU A 33 -2.13 -2.08 -25.77
C GLU A 33 -3.65 -2.22 -25.52
N VAL A 34 -4.25 -1.24 -24.84
CA VAL A 34 -5.71 -1.12 -24.77
C VAL A 34 -6.15 0.10 -25.53
N ASP A 35 -6.97 -0.09 -26.56
CA ASP A 35 -7.58 1.02 -27.27
C ASP A 35 -8.69 1.66 -26.41
N PRO A 36 -8.49 2.87 -25.90
CA PRO A 36 -9.47 3.55 -25.05
C PRO A 36 -10.84 3.74 -25.73
N ALA A 37 -10.87 3.81 -27.06
CA ALA A 37 -12.11 3.97 -27.83
C ALA A 37 -13.02 2.74 -27.75
N THR A 38 -12.47 1.57 -27.39
CA THR A 38 -13.24 0.33 -27.22
C THR A 38 -13.86 0.17 -25.84
N LEU A 39 -13.55 1.06 -24.92
CA LEU A 39 -13.94 0.99 -23.52
C LEU A 39 -15.03 2.06 -23.22
N THR A 40 -15.98 1.69 -22.38
CA THR A 40 -17.08 2.60 -21.97
C THR A 40 -16.91 2.95 -20.50
N PRO A 41 -16.67 4.24 -20.15
CA PRO A 41 -16.61 4.65 -18.76
C PRO A 41 -17.87 4.26 -17.98
N GLY A 42 -17.67 3.76 -16.74
CA GLY A 42 -18.75 3.30 -15.87
C GLY A 42 -19.28 1.90 -16.18
N LYS A 43 -18.74 1.21 -17.19
CA LYS A 43 -19.02 -0.21 -17.44
C LYS A 43 -17.85 -1.09 -17.06
N LEU A 44 -18.15 -2.23 -16.45
CA LEU A 44 -17.15 -3.25 -16.16
C LEU A 44 -16.73 -3.95 -17.46
N ASP A 45 -15.41 -4.11 -17.62
CA ASP A 45 -14.82 -4.81 -18.76
C ASP A 45 -13.47 -5.40 -18.33
N ALA A 46 -13.28 -6.70 -18.54
CA ALA A 46 -12.05 -7.40 -18.17
C ALA A 46 -10.78 -6.77 -18.79
N ARG A 47 -10.91 -6.11 -19.96
CA ARG A 47 -9.79 -5.42 -20.60
C ARG A 47 -9.24 -4.27 -19.77
N TRP A 48 -10.07 -3.60 -18.96
CA TRP A 48 -9.61 -2.62 -17.97
C TRP A 48 -8.72 -3.28 -16.92
N GLY A 49 -9.14 -4.41 -16.39
CA GLY A 49 -8.35 -5.17 -15.40
C GLY A 49 -6.99 -5.64 -15.96
N VAL A 50 -6.96 -6.06 -17.23
CA VAL A 50 -5.67 -6.36 -17.90
C VAL A 50 -4.80 -5.13 -17.99
N ALA A 51 -5.35 -3.99 -18.42
CA ALA A 51 -4.59 -2.74 -18.52
C ALA A 51 -4.06 -2.26 -17.16
N GLU A 52 -4.90 -2.34 -16.12
CA GLU A 52 -4.50 -2.02 -14.74
C GLU A 52 -3.32 -2.88 -14.29
N ALA A 53 -3.40 -4.20 -14.49
CA ALA A 53 -2.33 -5.13 -14.14
C ALA A 53 -1.03 -4.84 -14.90
N GLN A 54 -1.11 -4.58 -16.20
CA GLN A 54 0.05 -4.23 -17.02
C GLN A 54 0.71 -2.92 -16.56
N CYS A 55 -0.09 -1.92 -16.16
CA CYS A 55 0.43 -0.67 -15.60
C CYS A 55 1.20 -0.92 -14.30
N VAL A 56 0.66 -1.73 -13.39
CA VAL A 56 1.35 -2.10 -12.15
C VAL A 56 2.64 -2.86 -12.43
N GLN A 57 2.59 -3.88 -13.29
CA GLN A 57 3.77 -4.68 -13.66
C GLN A 57 4.87 -3.81 -14.26
N GLN A 58 4.52 -2.89 -15.17
CA GLN A 58 5.48 -1.96 -15.76
C GLN A 58 6.08 -1.01 -14.71
N ALA A 59 5.26 -0.47 -13.81
CA ALA A 59 5.73 0.40 -12.72
C ALA A 59 6.68 -0.34 -11.78
N VAL A 60 6.37 -1.60 -11.44
CA VAL A 60 7.23 -2.46 -10.63
C VAL A 60 8.56 -2.75 -11.34
N ALA A 61 8.54 -3.08 -12.63
CA ALA A 61 9.75 -3.33 -13.40
C ALA A 61 10.68 -2.10 -13.42
N VAL A 62 10.12 -0.91 -13.61
CA VAL A 62 10.87 0.37 -13.58
C VAL A 62 11.45 0.65 -12.20
N ALA A 63 10.70 0.35 -11.14
CA ALA A 63 11.17 0.52 -9.76
C ALA A 63 12.27 -0.49 -9.40
N GLN A 64 12.13 -1.75 -9.80
CA GLN A 64 13.16 -2.78 -9.59
C GLN A 64 14.45 -2.48 -10.38
N ALA A 65 14.34 -1.83 -11.53
CA ALA A 65 15.49 -1.35 -12.27
C ALA A 65 16.18 -0.12 -11.63
N GLY A 66 15.62 0.42 -10.55
CA GLY A 66 16.15 1.61 -9.85
C GLY A 66 15.97 2.91 -10.65
N GLU A 67 15.05 2.94 -11.62
CA GLU A 67 14.81 4.12 -12.45
C GLU A 67 13.89 5.14 -11.75
N VAL A 68 13.12 4.68 -10.75
CA VAL A 68 12.26 5.51 -9.88
C VAL A 68 12.42 5.11 -8.42
N GLN A 69 12.11 6.03 -7.50
CA GLN A 69 12.26 5.84 -6.06
C GLN A 69 10.96 5.39 -5.38
N GLY A 70 9.85 5.42 -6.09
CA GLY A 70 8.55 5.04 -5.56
C GLY A 70 7.50 4.97 -6.64
N ILE A 71 6.39 4.34 -6.31
CA ILE A 71 5.20 4.19 -7.16
C ILE A 71 4.03 4.85 -6.46
N VAL A 72 3.29 5.71 -7.19
CA VAL A 72 2.01 6.24 -6.75
C VAL A 72 0.93 5.65 -7.66
N SER A 73 0.08 4.79 -7.09
CA SER A 73 -0.99 4.15 -7.85
C SER A 73 -2.30 4.92 -7.76
N ALA A 74 -3.05 4.95 -8.86
CA ALA A 74 -4.46 5.27 -8.85
C ALA A 74 -5.26 4.08 -8.29
N PRO A 75 -6.50 4.28 -7.79
CA PRO A 75 -7.33 3.19 -7.32
C PRO A 75 -7.57 2.14 -8.42
N LEU A 76 -7.39 0.86 -8.09
CA LEU A 76 -7.73 -0.27 -8.94
C LEU A 76 -9.21 -0.63 -8.80
N ASN A 77 -9.84 -1.03 -9.90
CA ASN A 77 -11.17 -1.60 -9.84
C ASN A 77 -11.10 -3.12 -9.64
N LYS A 78 -11.38 -3.58 -8.42
CA LYS A 78 -11.24 -5.00 -8.04
C LYS A 78 -12.09 -5.94 -8.88
N GLU A 79 -13.29 -5.51 -9.31
CA GLU A 79 -14.20 -6.34 -10.08
C GLU A 79 -13.66 -6.57 -11.50
N THR A 80 -13.21 -5.52 -12.19
CA THR A 80 -12.55 -5.66 -13.51
C THR A 80 -11.27 -6.45 -13.43
N PHE A 81 -10.53 -6.30 -12.32
CA PHE A 81 -9.29 -7.02 -12.06
C PHE A 81 -9.52 -8.52 -11.91
N HIS A 82 -10.57 -8.92 -11.14
CA HIS A 82 -10.97 -10.31 -11.02
C HIS A 82 -11.56 -10.87 -12.32
N MET A 83 -12.34 -10.07 -13.08
CA MET A 83 -12.82 -10.46 -14.42
C MET A 83 -11.68 -10.76 -15.38
N ALA A 84 -10.55 -10.10 -15.22
CA ALA A 84 -9.31 -10.31 -15.99
C ALA A 84 -8.50 -11.54 -15.53
N GLY A 85 -8.94 -12.24 -14.48
CA GLY A 85 -8.30 -13.44 -13.95
C GLY A 85 -7.26 -13.20 -12.86
N TYR A 86 -7.09 -11.98 -12.39
CA TYR A 86 -6.21 -11.67 -11.27
C TYR A 86 -6.93 -11.90 -9.95
N THR A 87 -6.27 -12.56 -8.98
CA THR A 87 -6.88 -13.00 -7.72
C THR A 87 -6.47 -12.18 -6.51
N ALA A 88 -5.57 -11.22 -6.66
CA ALA A 88 -5.15 -10.36 -5.57
C ALA A 88 -6.34 -9.62 -4.95
N MET A 89 -6.41 -9.62 -3.61
CA MET A 89 -7.52 -9.06 -2.85
C MET A 89 -7.53 -7.52 -2.85
N ASP A 90 -6.36 -6.91 -3.03
CA ASP A 90 -6.17 -5.48 -3.09
C ASP A 90 -4.88 -5.14 -3.87
N ASP A 91 -4.66 -3.87 -4.11
CA ASP A 91 -3.48 -3.35 -4.80
C ASP A 91 -2.18 -3.65 -4.05
N MET A 92 -2.17 -3.58 -2.72
CA MET A 92 -0.99 -3.91 -1.90
C MET A 92 -0.58 -5.37 -2.10
N THR A 93 -1.52 -6.31 -2.07
CA THR A 93 -1.27 -7.73 -2.33
C THR A 93 -0.72 -7.94 -3.73
N TYR A 94 -1.26 -7.26 -4.73
CA TYR A 94 -0.77 -7.38 -6.09
C TYR A 94 0.64 -6.79 -6.26
N PHE A 95 0.93 -5.63 -5.65
CA PHE A 95 2.29 -5.09 -5.62
C PHE A 95 3.27 -6.07 -4.94
N GLN A 96 2.86 -6.66 -3.82
CA GLN A 96 3.67 -7.66 -3.12
C GLN A 96 4.01 -8.85 -4.02
N GLU A 97 3.01 -9.39 -4.74
CA GLU A 97 3.20 -10.47 -5.71
C GLU A 97 4.17 -10.06 -6.83
N CYS A 98 3.96 -8.89 -7.45
CA CYS A 98 4.80 -8.38 -8.53
C CYS A 98 6.24 -8.13 -8.09
N PHE A 99 6.47 -7.64 -6.88
CA PHE A 99 7.81 -7.46 -6.33
C PHE A 99 8.47 -8.77 -5.87
N GLY A 100 7.72 -9.87 -5.74
CA GLY A 100 8.18 -11.11 -5.11
C GLY A 100 8.56 -10.90 -3.65
N ALA A 101 7.92 -9.94 -2.98
CA ALA A 101 8.22 -9.60 -1.60
C ALA A 101 7.57 -10.58 -0.63
N GLY A 102 8.33 -11.03 0.37
CA GLY A 102 7.79 -11.92 1.42
C GLY A 102 6.82 -11.22 2.36
N ASP A 103 6.88 -9.89 2.45
CA ASP A 103 6.07 -9.11 3.39
C ASP A 103 5.80 -7.70 2.86
N ALA A 104 4.58 -7.23 3.05
CA ALA A 104 4.16 -5.88 2.70
C ALA A 104 3.50 -5.21 3.91
N TYR A 105 3.74 -3.91 4.08
CA TYR A 105 3.28 -3.16 5.24
C TYR A 105 2.50 -1.94 4.81
N GLN A 106 1.39 -1.70 5.49
CA GLN A 106 0.68 -0.44 5.40
C GLN A 106 1.12 0.48 6.53
N VAL A 107 1.58 1.67 6.18
CA VAL A 107 1.89 2.75 7.10
C VAL A 107 1.10 3.97 6.67
N GLY A 108 0.32 4.53 7.58
CA GLY A 108 -0.38 5.80 7.40
C GLY A 108 0.45 6.93 7.99
N GLU A 109 0.47 8.09 7.32
CA GLU A 109 1.06 9.31 7.84
C GLU A 109 0.07 10.46 7.66
N VAL A 110 -0.19 11.18 8.76
CA VAL A 110 -1.04 12.39 8.76
C VAL A 110 -0.44 13.40 9.70
N ALA A 111 0.00 14.53 9.17
CA ALA A 111 0.52 15.67 9.94
C ALA A 111 1.61 15.29 10.97
N GLY A 112 2.51 14.39 10.58
CA GLY A 112 3.61 13.92 11.40
C GLY A 112 3.26 12.75 12.33
N LEU A 113 2.00 12.34 12.40
CA LEU A 113 1.59 11.12 13.10
C LEU A 113 1.67 9.92 12.16
N TRP A 114 2.52 8.97 12.50
CA TRP A 114 2.71 7.73 11.76
C TRP A 114 1.97 6.59 12.45
N THR A 115 1.24 5.78 11.68
CA THR A 115 0.44 4.67 12.21
C THR A 115 0.61 3.41 11.38
N THR A 116 0.56 2.25 12.03
CA THR A 116 0.45 0.96 11.37
C THR A 116 -0.47 0.04 12.17
N PRO A 117 -1.40 -0.68 11.55
CA PRO A 117 -2.24 -1.65 12.26
C PRO A 117 -1.46 -2.94 12.51
N VAL A 118 -1.75 -3.61 13.63
CA VAL A 118 -1.23 -4.97 13.89
C VAL A 118 -1.96 -5.99 13.03
N THR A 119 -3.30 -5.87 12.95
CA THR A 119 -4.16 -6.71 12.09
C THR A 119 -4.81 -5.87 10.99
N PHE A 120 -5.08 -6.47 9.84
CA PHE A 120 -5.65 -5.77 8.69
C PHE A 120 -6.62 -6.68 7.91
N HIS A 121 -7.79 -6.15 7.53
CA HIS A 121 -8.80 -6.84 6.73
C HIS A 121 -9.23 -8.22 7.27
N VAL A 122 -9.35 -8.36 8.58
CA VAL A 122 -9.82 -9.58 9.24
C VAL A 122 -11.17 -9.37 9.93
N PRO A 123 -11.99 -10.40 10.10
CA PRO A 123 -13.22 -10.31 10.89
C PRO A 123 -12.90 -9.88 12.33
N PHE A 124 -13.69 -8.96 12.89
CA PHE A 124 -13.46 -8.41 14.22
C PHE A 124 -13.27 -9.48 15.31
N ARG A 125 -14.05 -10.56 15.26
CA ARG A 125 -13.97 -11.68 16.21
C ARG A 125 -12.64 -12.44 16.20
N GLN A 126 -11.82 -12.27 15.13
CA GLN A 126 -10.52 -12.95 15.00
C GLN A 126 -9.37 -12.06 15.50
N ILE A 127 -9.63 -10.78 15.76
CA ILE A 127 -8.57 -9.84 16.13
C ILE A 127 -7.82 -10.30 17.39
N PRO A 128 -8.49 -10.70 18.50
CA PRO A 128 -7.78 -11.10 19.72
C PRO A 128 -6.79 -12.25 19.48
N ASP A 129 -7.17 -13.23 18.69
CA ASP A 129 -6.34 -14.42 18.38
C ASP A 129 -5.11 -14.06 17.53
N LEU A 130 -5.16 -12.96 16.79
CA LEU A 130 -4.10 -12.46 15.92
C LEU A 130 -3.17 -11.47 16.62
N ILE A 131 -3.56 -10.95 17.79
CA ILE A 131 -2.69 -10.10 18.61
C ILE A 131 -1.74 -10.98 19.40
N THR A 132 -0.62 -11.32 18.80
CA THR A 132 0.46 -12.08 19.42
C THR A 132 1.66 -11.19 19.76
N GLN A 133 2.48 -11.60 20.72
CA GLN A 133 3.70 -10.85 21.06
C GLN A 133 4.59 -10.65 19.82
N GLU A 134 4.73 -11.68 19.00
CA GLU A 134 5.51 -11.61 17.77
C GLU A 134 4.93 -10.60 16.78
N ALA A 135 3.60 -10.63 16.56
CA ALA A 135 2.93 -9.71 15.64
C ALA A 135 3.08 -8.24 16.08
N VAL A 136 2.89 -7.96 17.37
CA VAL A 136 3.06 -6.61 17.93
C VAL A 136 4.52 -6.16 17.80
N LEU A 137 5.48 -6.97 18.23
CA LEU A 137 6.91 -6.68 18.15
C LEU A 137 7.36 -6.44 16.71
N HIS A 138 6.88 -7.27 15.78
CA HIS A 138 7.17 -7.12 14.37
C HIS A 138 6.70 -5.76 13.83
N LYS A 139 5.49 -5.32 14.19
CA LYS A 139 4.95 -4.00 13.78
C LYS A 139 5.70 -2.84 14.41
N ILE A 140 6.08 -2.93 15.67
CA ILE A 140 6.92 -1.89 16.32
C ILE A 140 8.24 -1.74 15.56
N ARG A 141 8.94 -2.83 15.30
CA ARG A 141 10.23 -2.84 14.58
C ARG A 141 10.09 -2.35 13.14
N THR A 142 9.00 -2.71 12.46
CA THR A 142 8.73 -2.24 11.10
C THR A 142 8.49 -0.74 11.08
N LEU A 143 7.63 -0.23 11.96
CA LEU A 143 7.36 1.22 12.04
C LEU A 143 8.63 2.00 12.40
N HIS A 144 9.42 1.50 13.36
CA HIS A 144 10.71 2.08 13.71
C HIS A 144 11.64 2.19 12.50
N ARG A 145 11.79 1.11 11.72
CA ARG A 145 12.62 1.09 10.51
C ARG A 145 12.15 2.10 9.46
N VAL A 146 10.85 2.16 9.21
CA VAL A 146 10.25 3.09 8.24
C VAL A 146 10.47 4.53 8.66
N MET A 147 10.17 4.87 9.92
CA MET A 147 10.34 6.22 10.46
C MET A 147 11.81 6.64 10.50
N SER A 148 12.73 5.72 10.83
CA SER A 148 14.18 5.97 10.78
C SER A 148 14.65 6.27 9.36
N ALA A 149 14.18 5.50 8.37
CA ALA A 149 14.50 5.75 6.97
C ALA A 149 13.94 7.10 6.47
N ALA A 150 12.78 7.49 6.98
CA ALA A 150 12.15 8.79 6.73
C ALA A 150 12.78 9.94 7.56
N GLN A 151 13.83 9.66 8.34
CA GLN A 151 14.53 10.63 9.20
C GLN A 151 13.63 11.36 10.22
N VAL A 152 12.59 10.68 10.71
CA VAL A 152 11.69 11.22 11.73
C VAL A 152 12.43 11.38 13.05
N SER A 153 12.39 12.56 13.65
CA SER A 153 13.04 12.88 14.94
C SER A 153 12.24 13.91 15.74
N PRO A 154 12.01 13.70 17.05
CA PRO A 154 12.36 12.50 17.82
C PRO A 154 11.47 11.31 17.44
N LEU A 155 12.05 10.11 17.40
CA LEU A 155 11.33 8.89 17.14
C LEU A 155 10.74 8.34 18.45
N LYS A 156 9.40 8.34 18.56
CA LYS A 156 8.66 7.79 19.69
C LYS A 156 7.51 6.94 19.15
N ILE A 157 7.42 5.71 19.59
CA ILE A 157 6.36 4.78 19.19
C ILE A 157 5.48 4.49 20.40
N GLY A 158 4.19 4.74 20.27
CA GLY A 158 3.17 4.32 21.23
C GLY A 158 2.40 3.12 20.68
N VAL A 159 2.04 2.19 21.55
CA VAL A 159 1.19 1.06 21.21
C VAL A 159 -0.16 1.27 21.89
N ALA A 160 -1.23 1.31 21.09
CA ALA A 160 -2.57 1.44 21.62
C ALA A 160 -3.01 0.13 22.29
N ALA A 161 -3.86 0.25 23.32
CA ALA A 161 -4.49 -0.90 23.94
C ALA A 161 -5.53 -1.54 23.00
N LEU A 162 -5.72 -2.83 23.14
CA LEU A 162 -6.80 -3.59 22.49
C LEU A 162 -8.11 -3.45 23.30
N ASN A 163 -8.00 -3.65 24.61
CA ASN A 163 -9.16 -3.66 25.49
C ASN A 163 -9.47 -2.28 26.08
N VAL A 164 -10.72 -2.10 26.47
CA VAL A 164 -11.18 -0.88 27.18
C VAL A 164 -10.38 -0.71 28.46
N HIS A 165 -9.92 0.52 28.74
CA HIS A 165 -9.07 0.85 29.89
C HIS A 165 -7.83 -0.04 30.02
N ALA A 166 -7.26 -0.45 28.87
CA ALA A 166 -6.12 -1.38 28.80
C ALA A 166 -6.36 -2.68 29.61
N GLY A 167 -7.58 -3.22 29.50
CA GLY A 167 -7.99 -4.44 30.18
C GLY A 167 -8.25 -4.31 31.68
N GLU A 168 -8.02 -3.13 32.28
CA GLU A 168 -8.24 -2.84 33.71
C GLU A 168 -7.70 -3.94 34.64
N GLY A 169 -6.40 -4.21 34.55
CA GLY A 169 -5.74 -5.25 35.33
C GLY A 169 -6.14 -6.67 34.96
N GLY A 170 -6.71 -6.88 33.77
CA GLY A 170 -7.14 -8.18 33.25
C GLY A 170 -8.63 -8.46 33.44
N MET A 171 -9.42 -7.49 33.90
CA MET A 171 -10.86 -7.63 34.08
C MET A 171 -11.61 -7.72 32.74
N PHE A 172 -11.14 -6.98 31.71
CA PHE A 172 -11.75 -6.90 30.39
C PHE A 172 -10.92 -7.59 29.29
N GLY A 173 -9.96 -8.41 29.67
CA GLY A 173 -9.01 -9.08 28.79
C GLY A 173 -7.60 -8.95 29.33
N ARG A 174 -6.71 -9.85 28.90
CA ARG A 174 -5.34 -9.92 29.42
C ARG A 174 -4.29 -9.66 28.34
N GLU A 175 -4.71 -9.30 27.16
CA GLU A 175 -3.82 -9.12 26.00
C GLU A 175 -2.76 -8.03 26.25
N GLU A 176 -3.09 -6.98 27.01
CA GLU A 176 -2.14 -5.95 27.39
C GLU A 176 -1.08 -6.46 28.35
N LEU A 177 -1.47 -7.33 29.30
CA LEU A 177 -0.57 -7.91 30.30
C LEU A 177 0.30 -9.02 29.74
N ASP A 178 -0.32 -9.91 28.95
CA ASP A 178 0.30 -11.19 28.57
C ASP A 178 0.98 -11.11 27.18
N VAL A 179 0.61 -10.11 26.36
CA VAL A 179 1.05 -10.01 24.97
C VAL A 179 1.66 -8.64 24.63
N ILE A 180 0.88 -7.56 24.74
CA ILE A 180 1.28 -6.24 24.26
C ILE A 180 2.40 -5.66 25.12
N GLY A 181 2.27 -5.70 26.43
CA GLY A 181 3.29 -5.23 27.38
C GLY A 181 4.65 -5.94 27.21
N PRO A 182 4.68 -7.27 27.20
CA PRO A 182 5.91 -8.02 26.88
C PRO A 182 6.52 -7.68 25.53
N ALA A 183 5.72 -7.50 24.47
CA ALA A 183 6.21 -7.08 23.16
C ALA A 183 6.88 -5.70 23.19
N ILE A 184 6.29 -4.74 23.91
CA ILE A 184 6.85 -3.39 24.07
C ILE A 184 8.18 -3.44 24.82
N GLN A 185 8.28 -4.28 25.87
CA GLN A 185 9.51 -4.41 26.64
C GLN A 185 10.66 -5.06 25.85
N GLN A 186 10.31 -5.87 24.86
CA GLN A 186 11.28 -6.57 24.00
C GLN A 186 11.72 -5.70 22.81
N ALA A 187 10.98 -4.66 22.47
CA ALA A 187 11.23 -3.82 21.29
C ALA A 187 12.44 -2.92 21.48
#